data_af0a6067d9040b9a34cbeb27732837fd
#
_entry.id   af0a6067d9040b9a34cbeb27732837fd
#
_cell.length_a   1.000
_cell.length_b   1.000
_cell.length_c   1.000
_cell.angle_alpha   90.00
_cell.angle_beta   90.00
_cell.angle_gamma   90.00
#
_symmetry.space_group_name_H-M   'P 1'
#
loop_
_entity.id
_entity.type
_entity.pdbx_description
1 polymer ?
#
loop_
_entity_poly.entity_id
_entity_poly.type
_entity_poly.pdbx_seq_one_letter_code
_entity_poly.pdbx_strand_id
1 'polypeptide(L)'
;MRTLAIFIFTAVAAHADPQLSSWVTEYSSKYARIHRTDAERVSNTTYTTWTNTRLTQALPAYAGIQSITYSDNWIYFNTTDLGPYTMGPWYDNAARTIEFVNLPVNQNINYRIPRTSTLATPPTTKSSMKGPEDAVGFFVDGVALYDPTDGFSYSGGTEASPGTGQWHREAYANEAITFDAGNTHQQNTGKYHNHANPIALRYLLGDHIDLNPTTNTYAESTSAVTKHSPILGWIRDGLPIYGPYGYSSPLDPNSGIRRMVGGFVKRNGATTGVDNITTTGRTALPAWATRNNGNIAASGPAVSTTYPIGRYCEDWAYLGDLIKSGSTKYQLGTDFDLNEYNVRYCVTPEFPNGTYAYFVNLTAAGVPQFPCNTNFYFFGNATGGTATASETVTDYFKGGANVQEIASPPVVDTATGNVTLTWSSIEGGTYQVEASTDLAVWSTLTTTKAAASNAIDTSLVEPGAQATYPKRFYRVKRTALASYDNGTTTTTPGGSEGISSISPASGNRGTTVTLTITLNNSYSMAPPPANVAPTSITLTKNGATTITSATYSRNSSTGVVTASFTLPAGATVGSYTVNASFGPNTWSLTNGFTVN
;
A
#
# COMPACT_ATOMS: atom_id res chain seq x y z
N MET A 1 -35.23 50.84 -28.92
CA MET A 1 -35.23 49.69 -28.02
C MET A 1 -34.10 48.74 -28.44
N ARG A 2 -33.01 48.65 -27.66
CA ARG A 2 -31.94 47.69 -27.91
C ARG A 2 -32.21 46.49 -27.03
N THR A 3 -32.49 45.33 -27.64
CA THR A 3 -32.72 44.07 -26.96
C THR A 3 -31.37 43.52 -26.49
N LEU A 4 -31.18 43.46 -25.17
CA LEU A 4 -30.01 42.83 -24.54
C LEU A 4 -30.28 41.33 -24.48
N ALA A 5 -29.58 40.53 -25.29
CA ALA A 5 -29.60 39.09 -25.19
C ALA A 5 -28.68 38.66 -24.05
N ILE A 6 -29.26 38.19 -22.96
CA ILE A 6 -28.52 37.56 -21.85
C ILE A 6 -28.27 36.10 -22.24
N PHE A 7 -27.02 35.75 -22.59
CA PHE A 7 -26.57 34.36 -22.68
C PHE A 7 -26.32 33.84 -21.27
N ILE A 8 -27.20 33.00 -20.76
CA ILE A 8 -26.96 32.22 -19.56
C ILE A 8 -26.05 31.06 -19.99
N PHE A 9 -24.74 31.20 -19.75
CA PHE A 9 -23.85 30.06 -19.76
C PHE A 9 -24.12 29.25 -18.47
N THR A 10 -24.85 28.16 -18.59
CA THR A 10 -24.81 27.11 -17.57
C THR A 10 -23.43 26.50 -17.65
N ALA A 11 -22.53 26.92 -16.78
CA ALA A 11 -21.31 26.17 -16.52
C ALA A 11 -21.74 24.81 -15.96
N VAL A 12 -21.75 23.78 -16.80
CA VAL A 12 -21.69 22.42 -16.32
C VAL A 12 -20.36 22.33 -15.59
N ALA A 13 -20.39 22.32 -14.26
CA ALA A 13 -19.22 21.99 -13.47
C ALA A 13 -18.78 20.58 -13.93
N ALA A 14 -17.73 20.51 -14.73
CA ALA A 14 -17.07 19.24 -14.99
C ALA A 14 -16.60 18.74 -13.61
N HIS A 15 -17.30 17.76 -13.07
CA HIS A 15 -16.82 17.06 -11.89
C HIS A 15 -15.49 16.44 -12.28
N ALA A 16 -14.43 16.76 -11.55
CA ALA A 16 -13.15 16.14 -11.75
C ALA A 16 -13.34 14.62 -11.64
N ASP A 17 -12.72 13.84 -12.55
CA ASP A 17 -12.75 12.38 -12.48
C ASP A 17 -12.08 11.93 -11.18
N PRO A 18 -12.83 11.37 -10.20
CA PRO A 18 -12.26 11.06 -8.89
C PRO A 18 -11.21 9.95 -8.96
N GLN A 19 -11.25 9.08 -9.98
CA GLN A 19 -10.19 8.07 -10.19
C GLN A 19 -8.87 8.69 -10.65
N LEU A 20 -8.86 9.90 -11.16
CA LEU A 20 -7.66 10.64 -11.53
C LEU A 20 -7.25 11.64 -10.45
N SER A 21 -8.21 12.35 -9.88
CA SER A 21 -7.94 13.50 -9.01
C SER A 21 -7.73 13.14 -7.53
N SER A 22 -8.05 11.92 -7.10
CA SER A 22 -7.95 11.52 -5.69
C SER A 22 -6.52 11.23 -5.20
N TRP A 23 -5.58 10.94 -6.12
CA TRP A 23 -4.23 10.50 -5.76
C TRP A 23 -3.39 11.63 -5.17
N VAL A 24 -2.57 11.28 -4.18
CA VAL A 24 -1.48 12.15 -3.72
C VAL A 24 -0.35 12.01 -4.73
N THR A 25 -0.11 13.05 -5.53
CA THR A 25 0.77 13.04 -6.69
C THR A 25 2.01 13.92 -6.49
N GLU A 26 2.79 14.16 -7.54
CA GLU A 26 4.04 14.92 -7.53
C GLU A 26 5.07 14.34 -6.55
N TYR A 27 5.21 13.00 -6.53
CA TYR A 27 6.05 12.28 -5.58
C TYR A 27 5.69 12.58 -4.12
N SER A 28 4.43 12.97 -3.87
CA SER A 28 3.98 13.51 -2.58
C SER A 28 4.87 14.65 -2.08
N SER A 29 5.57 15.31 -2.98
CA SER A 29 6.42 16.51 -2.80
C SER A 29 7.60 16.36 -1.83
N LYS A 30 7.86 15.19 -1.29
CA LYS A 30 8.99 14.96 -0.35
C LYS A 30 9.53 13.54 -0.41
N TYR A 31 10.75 13.36 0.08
CA TYR A 31 11.31 12.03 0.26
C TYR A 31 10.57 11.25 1.34
N ALA A 32 10.40 9.96 1.11
CA ALA A 32 9.96 9.02 2.14
C ALA A 32 10.93 9.03 3.31
N ARG A 33 10.39 8.94 4.53
CA ARG A 33 11.15 9.03 5.79
C ARG A 33 10.73 7.94 6.75
N ILE A 34 11.70 7.50 7.56
CA ILE A 34 11.41 6.60 8.67
C ILE A 34 11.95 7.14 10.00
N HIS A 35 11.28 6.72 11.08
CA HIS A 35 11.87 6.64 12.42
C HIS A 35 12.30 5.20 12.67
N ARG A 36 13.42 4.97 13.34
CA ARG A 36 13.89 3.62 13.68
C ARG A 36 13.56 3.21 15.12
N THR A 37 13.36 4.19 15.98
CA THR A 37 13.03 3.96 17.40
C THR A 37 11.91 4.88 17.88
N ASP A 38 11.25 4.50 18.96
CA ASP A 38 10.25 5.35 19.60
C ASP A 38 10.83 6.68 20.11
N ALA A 39 12.09 6.68 20.55
CA ALA A 39 12.77 7.91 20.96
C ALA A 39 12.95 8.86 19.77
N GLU A 40 13.31 8.35 18.60
CA GLU A 40 13.42 9.14 17.37
C GLU A 40 12.06 9.62 16.89
N ARG A 41 10.99 8.82 17.02
CA ARG A 41 9.64 9.25 16.72
C ARG A 41 9.22 10.42 17.60
N VAL A 42 9.47 10.35 18.92
CA VAL A 42 9.19 11.44 19.87
C VAL A 42 10.05 12.69 19.60
N SER A 43 11.33 12.53 19.27
CA SER A 43 12.22 13.63 18.93
C SER A 43 12.08 14.14 17.48
N ASN A 44 11.21 13.50 16.69
CA ASN A 44 11.04 13.74 15.25
C ASN A 44 12.36 13.61 14.44
N THR A 45 13.25 12.73 14.87
CA THR A 45 14.47 12.39 14.14
C THR A 45 14.13 11.45 12.99
N THR A 46 14.46 11.81 11.76
CA THR A 46 14.06 11.08 10.55
C THR A 46 15.22 10.75 9.64
N TYR A 47 15.06 9.69 8.85
CA TYR A 47 16.03 9.25 7.87
C TYR A 47 15.37 9.11 6.49
N THR A 48 16.04 9.57 5.44
CA THR A 48 15.64 9.41 4.03
C THR A 48 16.35 8.25 3.36
N THR A 49 17.36 7.69 4.03
CA THR A 49 18.08 6.47 3.65
C THR A 49 18.25 5.60 4.87
N TRP A 50 18.18 4.28 4.70
CA TRP A 50 18.29 3.34 5.81
C TRP A 50 18.79 1.98 5.37
N THR A 51 19.31 1.22 6.30
CA THR A 51 19.75 -0.15 6.09
C THR A 51 19.63 -0.96 7.37
N ASN A 52 19.38 -2.23 7.21
CA ASN A 52 19.56 -3.24 8.25
C ASN A 52 20.22 -4.49 7.66
N THR A 53 20.18 -5.61 8.37
CA THR A 53 20.79 -6.87 7.93
C THR A 53 20.13 -7.48 6.69
N ARG A 54 18.93 -7.06 6.32
CA ARG A 54 18.14 -7.64 5.22
C ARG A 54 17.92 -6.70 4.05
N LEU A 55 17.56 -5.44 4.32
CA LEU A 55 17.08 -4.51 3.30
C LEU A 55 17.79 -3.16 3.41
N THR A 56 18.01 -2.53 2.27
CA THR A 56 18.68 -1.23 2.17
C THR A 56 17.94 -0.31 1.22
N GLN A 57 17.60 0.88 1.69
CA GLN A 57 17.21 2.03 0.89
C GLN A 57 18.43 2.97 0.82
N ALA A 58 19.28 2.77 -0.19
CA ALA A 58 20.60 3.41 -0.26
C ALA A 58 20.54 4.88 -0.71
N LEU A 59 19.52 5.26 -1.48
CA LEU A 59 19.27 6.62 -1.94
C LEU A 59 17.88 7.08 -1.46
N PRO A 60 17.66 8.37 -1.22
CA PRO A 60 16.32 8.88 -0.96
C PRO A 60 15.36 8.49 -2.07
N ALA A 61 14.17 8.00 -1.73
CA ALA A 61 13.09 7.74 -2.67
C ALA A 61 11.94 8.71 -2.41
N TYR A 62 11.30 9.19 -3.47
CA TYR A 62 10.07 9.98 -3.30
C TYR A 62 8.93 9.09 -2.81
N ALA A 63 8.09 9.65 -1.93
CA ALA A 63 6.95 8.92 -1.39
C ALA A 63 5.87 8.70 -2.44
N GLY A 64 5.27 7.52 -2.43
CA GLY A 64 4.04 7.19 -3.09
C GLY A 64 4.06 7.23 -4.62
N ILE A 65 3.05 7.87 -5.17
CA ILE A 65 2.77 7.88 -6.62
C ILE A 65 3.82 8.70 -7.38
N GLN A 66 4.42 8.08 -8.40
CA GLN A 66 5.46 8.68 -9.23
C GLN A 66 4.94 9.12 -10.60
N SER A 67 3.94 8.43 -11.13
CA SER A 67 3.27 8.80 -12.38
C SER A 67 1.87 8.22 -12.43
N ILE A 68 0.98 8.89 -13.18
CA ILE A 68 -0.36 8.40 -13.51
C ILE A 68 -0.58 8.61 -14.99
N THR A 69 -1.01 7.56 -15.68
CA THR A 69 -1.50 7.61 -17.06
C THR A 69 -2.87 6.93 -17.13
N TYR A 70 -3.67 7.25 -18.14
CA TYR A 70 -4.98 6.66 -18.28
C TYR A 70 -5.38 6.43 -19.73
N SER A 71 -6.27 5.46 -19.92
CA SER A 71 -7.01 5.22 -21.16
C SER A 71 -8.52 5.31 -20.88
N ASP A 72 -9.35 4.91 -21.83
CA ASP A 72 -10.79 4.76 -21.62
C ASP A 72 -11.12 3.61 -20.64
N ASN A 73 -10.24 2.62 -20.54
CA ASN A 73 -10.48 1.39 -19.77
C ASN A 73 -9.78 1.37 -18.41
N TRP A 74 -8.62 2.04 -18.29
CA TRP A 74 -7.70 1.84 -17.17
C TRP A 74 -7.11 3.16 -16.65
N ILE A 75 -6.85 3.19 -15.34
CA ILE A 75 -5.87 4.06 -14.72
C ILE A 75 -4.61 3.23 -14.47
N TYR A 76 -3.48 3.67 -14.97
CA TYR A 76 -2.16 3.10 -14.69
C TYR A 76 -1.39 4.05 -13.80
N PHE A 77 -0.70 3.51 -12.81
CA PHE A 77 0.20 4.32 -11.99
C PHE A 77 1.46 3.54 -11.63
N ASN A 78 2.51 4.32 -11.35
CA ASN A 78 3.75 3.82 -10.75
C ASN A 78 3.84 4.35 -9.33
N THR A 79 4.25 3.52 -8.39
CA THR A 79 4.43 3.89 -6.98
C THR A 79 5.70 3.29 -6.39
N THR A 80 6.30 4.02 -5.44
CA THR A 80 7.37 3.49 -4.60
C THR A 80 6.88 2.59 -3.48
N ASP A 81 5.56 2.61 -3.20
CA ASP A 81 4.95 1.88 -2.08
C ASP A 81 5.44 2.38 -0.69
N LEU A 82 5.95 3.61 -0.62
CA LEU A 82 6.42 4.27 0.60
C LEU A 82 5.49 5.42 0.96
N GLY A 83 5.07 5.51 2.22
CA GLY A 83 4.13 6.53 2.67
C GLY A 83 4.72 7.95 2.63
N PRO A 84 3.88 8.99 2.38
CA PRO A 84 4.30 10.40 2.41
C PRO A 84 4.39 10.99 3.83
N TYR A 85 3.91 10.27 4.83
CA TYR A 85 4.12 10.55 6.26
C TYR A 85 5.41 9.87 6.74
N THR A 86 5.92 10.24 7.92
CA THR A 86 7.08 9.54 8.48
C THR A 86 6.64 8.17 8.97
N MET A 87 7.18 7.13 8.36
CA MET A 87 6.87 5.72 8.64
C MET A 87 7.66 5.22 9.85
N GLY A 88 7.25 4.09 10.45
CA GLY A 88 7.95 3.46 11.56
C GLY A 88 7.79 4.16 12.92
N PRO A 89 8.49 3.69 13.95
CA PRO A 89 9.31 2.47 13.99
C PRO A 89 8.47 1.20 14.12
N TRP A 90 9.05 0.07 13.73
CA TRP A 90 8.42 -1.26 13.75
C TRP A 90 9.14 -2.19 14.73
N TYR A 91 8.38 -3.02 15.45
CA TYR A 91 8.89 -3.92 16.46
C TYR A 91 8.29 -5.31 16.31
N ASP A 92 9.04 -6.33 16.71
CA ASP A 92 8.63 -7.73 16.65
C ASP A 92 8.05 -8.24 17.99
N ASN A 93 7.96 -7.36 19.00
CA ASN A 93 7.44 -7.70 20.32
C ASN A 93 6.67 -6.54 20.98
N ALA A 94 5.72 -6.90 21.87
CA ALA A 94 4.88 -5.92 22.58
C ALA A 94 5.67 -4.95 23.48
N ALA A 95 6.84 -5.38 23.98
CA ALA A 95 7.70 -4.51 24.77
C ALA A 95 8.47 -3.48 23.92
N ARG A 96 8.36 -3.55 22.58
CA ARG A 96 8.99 -2.66 21.62
C ARG A 96 10.52 -2.54 21.83
N THR A 97 11.17 -3.68 22.08
CA THR A 97 12.61 -3.78 22.34
C THR A 97 13.37 -4.53 21.24
N ILE A 98 12.65 -5.24 20.37
CA ILE A 98 13.22 -5.98 19.24
C ILE A 98 12.75 -5.30 17.97
N GLU A 99 13.67 -4.67 17.22
CA GLU A 99 13.37 -4.05 15.92
C GLU A 99 12.83 -5.11 14.97
N PHE A 100 11.75 -4.79 14.24
CA PHE A 100 11.21 -5.68 13.23
C PHE A 100 12.24 -5.89 12.11
N VAL A 101 12.45 -7.14 11.74
CA VAL A 101 13.53 -7.55 10.84
C VAL A 101 13.44 -6.94 9.44
N ASN A 102 12.25 -6.59 9.00
CA ASN A 102 12.03 -6.00 7.68
C ASN A 102 11.97 -4.47 7.79
N LEU A 103 12.57 -3.76 6.82
CA LEU A 103 12.41 -2.32 6.61
C LEU A 103 11.76 -2.08 5.24
N PRO A 104 10.98 -1.01 5.06
CA PRO A 104 10.40 -0.71 3.77
C PRO A 104 11.49 -0.27 2.79
N VAL A 105 11.32 -0.58 1.51
CA VAL A 105 12.18 -0.08 0.43
C VAL A 105 11.32 0.20 -0.81
N ASN A 106 11.82 1.10 -1.66
CA ASN A 106 11.15 1.42 -2.93
C ASN A 106 10.88 0.16 -3.75
N GLN A 107 9.61 -0.11 -4.03
CA GLN A 107 9.15 -1.28 -4.77
C GLN A 107 9.03 -1.01 -6.28
N ASN A 108 8.94 0.25 -6.70
CA ASN A 108 8.76 0.63 -8.10
C ASN A 108 7.65 -0.18 -8.81
N ILE A 109 6.47 -0.21 -8.20
CA ILE A 109 5.34 -1.02 -8.67
C ILE A 109 4.61 -0.28 -9.80
N ASN A 110 4.40 -0.98 -10.93
CA ASN A 110 3.44 -0.56 -11.93
C ASN A 110 2.12 -1.32 -11.74
N TYR A 111 1.03 -0.58 -11.62
CA TYR A 111 -0.28 -1.14 -11.32
C TYR A 111 -1.36 -0.48 -12.16
N ARG A 112 -2.49 -1.19 -12.35
CA ARG A 112 -3.66 -0.62 -13.02
C ARG A 112 -4.95 -0.93 -12.28
N ILE A 113 -5.92 -0.03 -12.42
CA ILE A 113 -7.27 -0.14 -11.88
C ILE A 113 -8.26 0.10 -13.02
N PRO A 114 -9.35 -0.70 -13.15
CA PRO A 114 -10.35 -0.48 -14.18
C PRO A 114 -11.13 0.82 -13.90
N ARG A 115 -11.41 1.59 -14.95
CA ARG A 115 -12.19 2.82 -14.85
C ARG A 115 -13.69 2.55 -14.63
N THR A 116 -14.14 1.41 -15.07
CA THR A 116 -15.53 0.98 -14.87
C THR A 116 -15.53 -0.32 -14.07
N SER A 117 -16.11 -0.27 -12.88
CA SER A 117 -16.37 -1.47 -12.10
C SER A 117 -17.56 -2.23 -12.68
N THR A 118 -17.41 -3.55 -12.79
CA THR A 118 -18.51 -4.45 -13.17
C THR A 118 -18.78 -5.41 -12.02
N LEU A 119 -20.07 -5.64 -11.74
CA LEU A 119 -20.45 -6.54 -10.65
C LEU A 119 -20.49 -7.99 -11.14
N ALA A 120 -19.99 -8.90 -10.33
CA ALA A 120 -20.09 -10.33 -10.59
C ALA A 120 -21.55 -10.81 -10.45
N THR A 121 -22.04 -11.56 -11.43
CA THR A 121 -23.36 -12.16 -11.40
C THR A 121 -23.26 -13.59 -11.91
N PRO A 122 -23.59 -14.61 -11.15
CA PRO A 122 -24.02 -14.58 -9.74
C PRO A 122 -22.85 -14.35 -8.77
N PRO A 123 -23.12 -14.08 -7.47
CA PRO A 123 -22.07 -13.85 -6.45
C PRO A 123 -21.04 -14.99 -6.32
N THR A 124 -21.39 -16.21 -6.69
CA THR A 124 -20.49 -17.38 -6.67
C THR A 124 -19.32 -17.30 -7.65
N THR A 125 -19.33 -16.34 -8.58
CA THR A 125 -18.22 -16.08 -9.52
C THR A 125 -17.25 -15.00 -9.04
N LYS A 126 -17.43 -14.47 -7.82
CA LYS A 126 -16.56 -13.42 -7.27
C LYS A 126 -15.12 -13.91 -7.10
N SER A 127 -14.20 -13.07 -7.51
CA SER A 127 -12.77 -13.34 -7.32
C SER A 127 -12.40 -13.26 -5.85
N SER A 128 -11.63 -14.23 -5.38
CA SER A 128 -11.08 -14.22 -4.03
C SER A 128 -9.99 -13.16 -3.91
N MET A 129 -9.99 -12.44 -2.77
CA MET A 129 -8.87 -11.60 -2.36
C MET A 129 -7.75 -12.42 -1.73
N LYS A 130 -8.03 -13.68 -1.35
CA LYS A 130 -6.99 -14.57 -0.85
C LYS A 130 -5.93 -14.77 -1.92
N GLY A 131 -4.78 -14.22 -1.66
CA GLY A 131 -3.63 -14.45 -2.48
C GLY A 131 -2.44 -13.90 -1.71
N PRO A 132 -1.39 -14.69 -1.52
CA PRO A 132 -0.37 -14.38 -0.54
C PRO A 132 0.50 -13.18 -0.88
N GLU A 133 0.41 -12.59 -2.07
CA GLU A 133 1.48 -11.70 -2.50
C GLU A 133 1.05 -10.45 -3.26
N ASP A 134 -0.19 -10.36 -3.73
CA ASP A 134 -0.66 -9.21 -4.50
C ASP A 134 -1.51 -8.27 -3.67
N ALA A 135 -1.22 -6.95 -3.80
CA ALA A 135 -2.09 -5.93 -3.28
C ALA A 135 -3.51 -6.10 -3.85
N VAL A 136 -4.52 -6.04 -2.98
CA VAL A 136 -5.93 -6.07 -3.37
C VAL A 136 -6.44 -4.71 -3.83
N GLY A 137 -5.62 -3.68 -3.67
CA GLY A 137 -5.82 -2.31 -4.07
C GLY A 137 -4.63 -1.45 -3.65
N PHE A 138 -4.74 -0.15 -3.87
CA PHE A 138 -3.78 0.83 -3.40
C PHE A 138 -4.50 2.03 -2.79
N PHE A 139 -3.93 2.53 -1.70
CA PHE A 139 -4.31 3.82 -1.17
C PHE A 139 -3.82 4.95 -2.08
N VAL A 140 -4.47 6.11 -1.97
CA VAL A 140 -4.16 7.26 -2.85
C VAL A 140 -2.77 7.86 -2.59
N ASP A 141 -2.13 7.51 -1.49
CA ASP A 141 -0.74 7.82 -1.21
C ASP A 141 0.25 6.82 -1.82
N GLY A 142 -0.24 5.84 -2.57
CA GLY A 142 0.57 4.84 -3.25
C GLY A 142 0.98 3.63 -2.40
N VAL A 143 0.52 3.55 -1.15
CA VAL A 143 0.76 2.40 -0.26
C VAL A 143 -0.19 1.26 -0.60
N ALA A 144 0.33 0.03 -0.60
CA ALA A 144 -0.45 -1.14 -0.93
C ALA A 144 -1.52 -1.45 0.15
N LEU A 145 -2.71 -1.82 -0.31
CA LEU A 145 -3.80 -2.35 0.51
C LEU A 145 -3.81 -3.87 0.39
N TYR A 146 -3.79 -4.55 1.52
CA TYR A 146 -3.84 -6.01 1.60
C TYR A 146 -5.17 -6.49 2.17
N ASP A 147 -5.49 -7.76 1.92
CA ASP A 147 -6.68 -8.43 2.45
C ASP A 147 -6.60 -8.61 3.99
N PRO A 148 -7.68 -9.05 4.66
CA PRO A 148 -7.71 -9.15 6.11
C PRO A 148 -6.87 -10.31 6.69
N THR A 149 -6.12 -11.07 5.88
CA THR A 149 -5.32 -12.21 6.35
C THR A 149 -3.83 -11.88 6.42
N ASP A 150 -3.11 -12.56 7.32
CA ASP A 150 -1.65 -12.44 7.44
C ASP A 150 -0.89 -13.53 6.67
N GLY A 151 -1.57 -14.23 5.74
CA GLY A 151 -0.97 -15.31 4.96
C GLY A 151 -0.86 -16.66 5.68
N PHE A 152 -1.20 -16.74 6.97
CA PHE A 152 -1.22 -18.00 7.73
C PHE A 152 -2.65 -18.54 7.88
N SER A 153 -2.77 -19.86 7.97
CA SER A 153 -4.01 -20.52 8.36
C SER A 153 -3.75 -21.76 9.19
N TYR A 154 -4.76 -22.15 9.99
CA TYR A 154 -4.71 -23.39 10.75
C TYR A 154 -5.18 -24.57 9.94
N SER A 155 -4.37 -25.63 9.89
CA SER A 155 -4.67 -26.92 9.29
C SER A 155 -3.86 -28.01 9.96
N GLY A 156 -4.45 -29.21 10.18
CA GLY A 156 -3.72 -30.37 10.65
C GLY A 156 -3.05 -30.24 12.03
N GLY A 157 -3.54 -29.35 12.90
CA GLY A 157 -3.01 -29.17 14.25
C GLY A 157 -2.02 -28.01 14.42
N THR A 158 -1.71 -27.28 13.34
CA THR A 158 -0.75 -26.17 13.36
C THR A 158 -1.16 -25.02 12.46
N GLU A 159 -0.61 -23.83 12.71
CA GLU A 159 -0.67 -22.71 11.78
C GLU A 159 0.54 -22.75 10.86
N ALA A 160 0.33 -22.51 9.57
CA ALA A 160 1.36 -22.54 8.55
C ALA A 160 1.12 -21.46 7.47
N SER A 161 2.20 -21.02 6.83
CA SER A 161 2.21 -20.17 5.64
C SER A 161 2.92 -20.94 4.50
N PRO A 162 2.44 -20.86 3.22
CA PRO A 162 1.19 -20.21 2.83
C PRO A 162 -0.03 -20.94 3.39
N GLY A 163 -1.05 -20.18 3.77
CA GLY A 163 -2.23 -20.69 4.44
C GLY A 163 -3.15 -21.50 3.52
N THR A 164 -3.09 -22.83 3.62
CA THR A 164 -3.99 -23.75 2.89
C THR A 164 -5.15 -24.26 3.74
N GLY A 165 -5.17 -23.94 5.03
CA GLY A 165 -6.24 -24.27 5.95
C GLY A 165 -7.48 -23.39 5.78
N GLN A 166 -8.52 -23.69 6.54
CA GLN A 166 -9.81 -23.01 6.44
C GLN A 166 -10.05 -21.97 7.55
N TRP A 167 -9.15 -21.90 8.54
CA TRP A 167 -9.16 -20.92 9.60
C TRP A 167 -7.99 -19.96 9.39
N HIS A 168 -8.29 -18.82 8.74
CA HIS A 168 -7.27 -17.86 8.31
C HIS A 168 -7.00 -16.88 9.44
N ARG A 169 -5.72 -16.70 9.77
CA ARG A 169 -5.33 -15.72 10.78
C ARG A 169 -5.73 -14.32 10.30
N GLU A 170 -6.37 -13.58 11.20
CA GLU A 170 -6.79 -12.22 10.96
C GLU A 170 -5.57 -11.29 11.18
N ALA A 171 -5.22 -10.50 10.16
CA ALA A 171 -3.97 -9.73 10.14
C ALA A 171 -3.88 -8.72 11.29
N TYR A 172 -4.94 -7.92 11.53
CA TYR A 172 -4.90 -6.92 12.59
C TYR A 172 -4.72 -7.56 13.97
N ALA A 173 -5.42 -8.67 14.25
CA ALA A 173 -5.30 -9.37 15.53
C ALA A 173 -3.92 -10.02 15.75
N ASN A 174 -3.22 -10.40 14.68
CA ASN A 174 -1.96 -11.15 14.78
C ASN A 174 -0.73 -10.28 14.51
N GLU A 175 -0.84 -9.24 13.69
CA GLU A 175 0.29 -8.43 13.20
C GLU A 175 0.30 -6.98 13.70
N ALA A 176 -0.77 -6.49 14.36
CA ALA A 176 -0.81 -5.10 14.85
C ALA A 176 0.38 -4.73 15.75
N ILE A 177 1.01 -5.72 16.39
CA ILE A 177 2.23 -5.55 17.17
C ILE A 177 3.40 -5.04 16.32
N THR A 178 3.43 -5.39 15.03
CA THR A 178 4.48 -4.99 14.08
C THR A 178 4.12 -3.72 13.31
N PHE A 179 2.93 -3.13 13.53
CA PHE A 179 2.50 -1.92 12.83
C PHE A 179 3.17 -0.67 13.42
N ASP A 180 3.45 0.28 12.54
CA ASP A 180 3.87 1.63 12.93
C ASP A 180 2.68 2.50 13.37
N ALA A 181 2.95 3.78 13.63
CA ALA A 181 1.92 4.75 14.01
C ALA A 181 0.86 4.97 12.91
N GLY A 182 1.14 4.60 11.66
CA GLY A 182 0.21 4.66 10.53
C GLY A 182 -0.66 3.42 10.38
N ASN A 183 -0.53 2.42 11.26
CA ASN A 183 -1.13 1.08 11.16
C ASN A 183 -0.61 0.27 9.98
N THR A 184 0.64 0.43 9.62
CA THR A 184 1.21 -0.13 8.40
C THR A 184 2.55 -0.79 8.72
N HIS A 185 2.89 -1.84 8.00
CA HIS A 185 4.17 -2.53 8.11
C HIS A 185 4.64 -3.08 6.76
N GLN A 186 5.77 -3.77 6.73
CA GLN A 186 6.35 -4.33 5.52
C GLN A 186 6.62 -5.81 5.65
N GLN A 187 6.43 -6.52 4.54
CA GLN A 187 6.84 -7.92 4.41
C GLN A 187 8.35 -8.07 4.13
N ASN A 188 8.81 -9.30 3.95
CA ASN A 188 10.22 -9.66 3.77
C ASN A 188 10.91 -8.99 2.57
N THR A 189 10.18 -8.58 1.53
CA THR A 189 10.69 -7.85 0.36
C THR A 189 10.73 -6.33 0.57
N GLY A 190 10.31 -5.84 1.74
CA GLY A 190 10.22 -4.41 2.02
C GLY A 190 8.98 -3.72 1.44
N LYS A 191 7.99 -4.49 0.96
CA LYS A 191 6.72 -3.97 0.46
C LYS A 191 5.90 -3.48 1.65
N TYR A 192 5.70 -2.15 1.73
CA TYR A 192 5.00 -1.48 2.81
C TYR A 192 3.50 -1.49 2.56
N HIS A 193 2.71 -2.07 3.46
CA HIS A 193 1.29 -2.31 3.21
C HIS A 193 0.44 -2.18 4.48
N ASN A 194 -0.85 -1.98 4.28
CA ASN A 194 -1.83 -1.80 5.36
C ASN A 194 -2.97 -2.81 5.24
N HIS A 195 -3.29 -3.45 6.36
CA HIS A 195 -4.46 -4.35 6.50
C HIS A 195 -5.66 -3.66 7.15
N ALA A 196 -5.44 -2.57 7.92
CA ALA A 196 -6.48 -2.00 8.76
C ALA A 196 -6.27 -0.50 8.98
N ASN A 197 -7.31 0.29 8.69
CA ASN A 197 -7.40 1.71 9.03
C ASN A 197 -6.10 2.50 8.77
N PRO A 198 -5.83 3.00 7.57
CA PRO A 198 -4.63 3.76 7.24
C PRO A 198 -4.65 5.15 7.89
N ILE A 199 -4.48 5.18 9.22
CA ILE A 199 -4.76 6.35 10.06
C ILE A 199 -3.89 7.56 9.72
N ALA A 200 -2.62 7.34 9.33
CA ALA A 200 -1.73 8.43 8.92
C ALA A 200 -2.17 9.05 7.58
N LEU A 201 -2.61 8.25 6.61
CA LEU A 201 -3.19 8.75 5.37
C LEU A 201 -4.48 9.53 5.64
N ARG A 202 -5.35 9.01 6.51
CA ARG A 202 -6.59 9.68 6.89
C ARG A 202 -6.32 11.07 7.48
N TYR A 203 -5.28 11.19 8.32
CA TYR A 203 -4.84 12.48 8.83
C TYR A 203 -4.40 13.43 7.70
N LEU A 204 -3.58 12.95 6.76
CA LEU A 204 -3.09 13.76 5.63
C LEU A 204 -4.24 14.27 4.73
N LEU A 205 -5.29 13.47 4.58
CA LEU A 205 -6.46 13.84 3.78
C LEU A 205 -7.50 14.67 4.55
N GLY A 206 -7.21 15.03 5.80
CA GLY A 206 -8.11 15.84 6.64
C GLY A 206 -9.40 15.11 7.05
N ASP A 207 -9.34 13.77 7.17
CA ASP A 207 -10.39 12.98 7.80
C ASP A 207 -10.37 13.20 9.33
N HIS A 208 -11.25 12.57 10.05
CA HIS A 208 -11.51 12.79 11.47
C HIS A 208 -10.42 12.18 12.39
N ILE A 209 -9.17 12.62 12.21
CA ILE A 209 -7.97 12.15 12.92
C ILE A 209 -7.22 13.33 13.53
N ASP A 210 -6.75 13.13 14.77
CA ASP A 210 -5.85 14.04 15.45
C ASP A 210 -4.42 13.49 15.45
N LEU A 211 -3.42 14.36 15.21
CA LEU A 211 -2.01 14.07 15.42
C LEU A 211 -1.59 14.60 16.78
N ASN A 212 -1.00 13.76 17.61
CA ASN A 212 -0.29 14.20 18.80
C ASN A 212 1.15 14.64 18.39
N PRO A 213 1.45 15.95 18.40
CA PRO A 213 2.75 16.43 17.91
C PRO A 213 3.91 16.10 18.85
N THR A 214 3.63 15.77 20.13
CA THR A 214 4.67 15.38 21.11
C THR A 214 5.14 13.95 20.90
N THR A 215 4.22 13.06 20.54
CA THR A 215 4.52 11.63 20.37
C THR A 215 4.58 11.20 18.91
N ASN A 216 4.19 12.07 17.96
CA ASN A 216 4.02 11.76 16.55
C ASN A 216 3.18 10.49 16.34
N THR A 217 2.01 10.44 17.01
CA THR A 217 1.03 9.34 16.90
C THR A 217 -0.33 9.88 16.52
N TYR A 218 -1.13 9.05 15.88
CA TYR A 218 -2.46 9.39 15.38
C TYR A 218 -3.54 8.76 16.25
N ALA A 219 -4.69 9.42 16.37
CA ALA A 219 -5.88 8.89 17.03
C ALA A 219 -7.14 9.40 16.34
N GLU A 220 -8.24 8.63 16.43
CA GLU A 220 -9.56 9.15 16.06
C GLU A 220 -9.86 10.41 16.88
N SER A 221 -10.30 11.48 16.21
CA SER A 221 -10.63 12.73 16.89
C SER A 221 -11.85 12.54 17.82
N THR A 222 -11.82 13.20 18.95
CA THR A 222 -12.96 13.23 19.90
C THR A 222 -13.96 14.33 19.56
N SER A 223 -13.69 15.17 18.57
CA SER A 223 -14.61 16.22 18.11
C SER A 223 -15.83 15.63 17.39
N ALA A 224 -16.84 16.44 17.14
CA ALA A 224 -18.00 15.99 16.35
C ALA A 224 -17.62 15.73 14.89
N VAL A 225 -18.07 14.62 14.34
CA VAL A 225 -17.89 14.29 12.93
C VAL A 225 -18.81 15.18 12.09
N THR A 226 -18.25 15.96 11.19
CA THR A 226 -19.01 16.93 10.36
C THR A 226 -18.83 16.74 8.86
N LYS A 227 -17.90 15.87 8.42
CA LYS A 227 -17.58 15.65 7.01
C LYS A 227 -17.61 14.16 6.67
N HIS A 228 -18.07 13.84 5.47
CA HIS A 228 -17.86 12.52 4.88
C HIS A 228 -16.38 12.24 4.78
N SER A 229 -15.95 11.01 5.10
CA SER A 229 -14.55 10.61 4.89
C SER A 229 -14.18 10.74 3.41
N PRO A 230 -12.92 11.09 3.10
CA PRO A 230 -12.42 11.13 1.72
C PRO A 230 -12.24 9.73 1.13
N ILE A 231 -12.04 9.67 -0.19
CA ILE A 231 -11.51 8.47 -0.86
C ILE A 231 -10.11 8.22 -0.32
N LEU A 232 -9.91 7.03 0.26
CA LEU A 232 -8.60 6.58 0.76
C LEU A 232 -7.83 5.78 -0.28
N GLY A 233 -8.53 5.14 -1.23
CA GLY A 233 -7.90 4.26 -2.20
C GLY A 233 -8.88 3.66 -3.20
N TRP A 234 -8.32 2.78 -4.04
CA TRP A 234 -9.03 2.08 -5.09
C TRP A 234 -8.70 0.60 -5.06
N ILE A 235 -9.76 -0.22 -5.08
CA ILE A 235 -9.66 -1.68 -5.06
C ILE A 235 -9.51 -2.22 -6.49
N ARG A 236 -8.96 -3.42 -6.65
CA ARG A 236 -8.74 -4.07 -7.95
C ARG A 236 -9.98 -4.22 -8.82
N ASP A 237 -11.16 -4.16 -8.23
CA ASP A 237 -12.44 -4.19 -8.93
C ASP A 237 -12.92 -2.81 -9.42
N GLY A 238 -12.11 -1.75 -9.21
CA GLY A 238 -12.41 -0.38 -9.63
C GLY A 238 -13.32 0.40 -8.68
N LEU A 239 -13.69 -0.17 -7.54
CA LEU A 239 -14.49 0.52 -6.53
C LEU A 239 -13.60 1.31 -5.56
N PRO A 240 -14.07 2.49 -5.10
CA PRO A 240 -13.36 3.27 -4.10
C PRO A 240 -13.48 2.65 -2.71
N ILE A 241 -12.48 2.91 -1.86
CA ILE A 241 -12.56 2.73 -0.42
C ILE A 241 -12.50 4.08 0.28
N TYR A 242 -13.41 4.30 1.21
CA TYR A 242 -13.52 5.50 2.05
C TYR A 242 -13.08 5.23 3.48
N GLY A 243 -12.78 6.29 4.23
CA GLY A 243 -12.69 6.21 5.68
C GLY A 243 -14.04 5.83 6.32
N PRO A 244 -14.10 5.77 7.66
CA PRO A 244 -15.24 5.16 8.36
C PRO A 244 -16.50 6.02 8.42
N TYR A 245 -16.49 7.27 7.97
CA TYR A 245 -17.60 8.21 8.14
C TYR A 245 -18.31 8.48 6.82
N GLY A 246 -19.62 8.24 6.78
CA GLY A 246 -20.47 8.46 5.62
C GLY A 246 -21.83 9.06 5.99
N TYR A 247 -22.64 9.35 4.99
CA TYR A 247 -24.02 9.85 5.21
C TYR A 247 -24.86 8.84 5.97
N SER A 248 -25.62 9.32 6.94
CA SER A 248 -26.47 8.48 7.80
C SER A 248 -27.51 7.70 6.99
N SER A 249 -28.15 8.34 6.03
CA SER A 249 -28.99 7.69 4.99
C SER A 249 -28.19 7.53 3.71
N PRO A 250 -28.14 6.33 3.11
CA PRO A 250 -27.21 6.04 2.03
C PRO A 250 -27.40 6.88 0.76
N LEU A 251 -28.62 7.35 0.50
CA LEU A 251 -28.94 8.10 -0.73
C LEU A 251 -29.31 9.58 -0.47
N ASP A 252 -29.08 10.07 0.77
CA ASP A 252 -29.39 11.45 1.14
C ASP A 252 -28.13 12.17 1.68
N PRO A 253 -27.51 13.06 0.86
CA PRO A 253 -26.32 13.81 1.26
C PRO A 253 -26.59 14.83 2.38
N ASN A 254 -27.86 15.09 2.73
CA ASN A 254 -28.28 16.00 3.80
C ASN A 254 -28.60 15.28 5.11
N SER A 255 -28.47 13.96 5.18
CA SER A 255 -28.88 13.14 6.34
C SER A 255 -27.93 13.22 7.55
N GLY A 256 -26.88 14.05 7.49
CA GLY A 256 -25.81 14.11 8.48
C GLY A 256 -24.78 13.01 8.29
N ILE A 257 -23.68 13.13 9.02
CA ILE A 257 -22.53 12.21 8.93
C ILE A 257 -22.43 11.38 10.20
N ARG A 258 -22.14 10.10 10.05
CA ARG A 258 -21.82 9.19 11.18
C ARG A 258 -20.84 8.09 10.75
N ARG A 259 -20.31 7.41 11.74
CA ARG A 259 -19.51 6.20 11.49
C ARG A 259 -20.39 5.11 10.89
N MET A 260 -19.88 4.43 9.88
CA MET A 260 -20.51 3.25 9.29
C MET A 260 -20.39 2.06 10.26
N VAL A 261 -21.44 1.28 10.35
CA VAL A 261 -21.51 0.10 11.22
C VAL A 261 -21.25 -1.14 10.36
N GLY A 262 -20.19 -1.88 10.69
CA GLY A 262 -19.85 -3.13 10.01
C GLY A 262 -20.85 -4.24 10.30
N GLY A 263 -20.96 -5.17 9.36
CA GLY A 263 -21.89 -6.30 9.45
C GLY A 263 -21.35 -7.52 10.20
N PHE A 264 -20.23 -7.43 10.92
CA PHE A 264 -19.61 -8.60 11.56
C PHE A 264 -19.56 -8.48 13.08
N VAL A 265 -19.81 -9.61 13.74
CA VAL A 265 -19.76 -9.78 15.21
C VAL A 265 -18.96 -11.02 15.59
N LYS A 266 -18.28 -10.98 16.74
CA LYS A 266 -17.53 -12.16 17.24
C LYS A 266 -18.48 -13.29 17.61
N ARG A 267 -18.08 -14.52 17.33
CA ARG A 267 -18.80 -15.76 17.66
C ARG A 267 -18.61 -16.15 19.13
N ASN A 268 -18.94 -15.22 20.03
CA ASN A 268 -18.78 -15.34 21.49
C ASN A 268 -20.10 -15.41 22.25
N GLY A 269 -21.24 -15.54 21.55
CA GLY A 269 -22.56 -15.59 22.16
C GLY A 269 -23.09 -14.23 22.66
N ALA A 270 -22.36 -13.12 22.48
CA ALA A 270 -22.78 -11.82 22.97
C ALA A 270 -23.90 -11.16 22.13
N THR A 271 -23.98 -11.51 20.85
CA THR A 271 -25.02 -11.02 19.94
C THR A 271 -26.09 -12.10 19.76
N THR A 272 -27.37 -11.70 19.78
CA THR A 272 -28.49 -12.63 19.56
C THR A 272 -28.31 -13.40 18.24
N GLY A 273 -28.53 -14.71 18.28
CA GLY A 273 -28.43 -15.59 17.12
C GLY A 273 -27.01 -16.01 16.75
N VAL A 274 -25.97 -15.43 17.38
CA VAL A 274 -24.59 -15.88 17.16
C VAL A 274 -24.25 -17.04 18.10
N ASP A 275 -23.49 -18.00 17.60
CA ASP A 275 -22.95 -19.10 18.39
C ASP A 275 -21.83 -18.63 19.33
N ASN A 276 -21.52 -19.47 20.33
CA ASN A 276 -20.42 -19.22 21.25
C ASN A 276 -19.35 -20.31 21.10
N ILE A 277 -18.37 -20.05 20.25
CA ILE A 277 -17.28 -21.00 19.97
C ILE A 277 -16.32 -21.18 21.16
N THR A 278 -16.44 -20.38 22.22
CA THR A 278 -15.72 -20.63 23.48
C THR A 278 -16.26 -21.88 24.17
N THR A 279 -17.57 -22.16 24.02
CA THR A 279 -18.23 -23.34 24.61
C THR A 279 -18.41 -24.48 23.60
N THR A 280 -18.73 -24.16 22.34
CA THR A 280 -18.98 -25.19 21.29
C THR A 280 -17.72 -25.62 20.54
N GLY A 281 -16.63 -24.84 20.67
CA GLY A 281 -15.42 -24.98 19.87
C GLY A 281 -15.58 -24.46 18.44
N ARG A 282 -14.47 -24.41 17.71
CA ARG A 282 -14.43 -24.11 16.26
C ARG A 282 -14.78 -25.38 15.46
N THR A 283 -16.02 -25.83 15.53
CA THR A 283 -16.49 -27.08 14.91
C THR A 283 -17.02 -26.91 13.50
N ALA A 284 -17.38 -25.67 13.11
CA ALA A 284 -17.88 -25.32 11.80
C ALA A 284 -17.50 -23.90 11.41
N LEU A 285 -17.31 -23.68 10.11
CA LEU A 285 -17.13 -22.34 9.54
C LEU A 285 -18.43 -21.52 9.66
N PRO A 286 -18.36 -20.19 9.77
CA PRO A 286 -19.55 -19.33 9.68
C PRO A 286 -20.16 -19.37 8.28
N ALA A 287 -21.46 -19.06 8.16
CA ALA A 287 -22.20 -19.18 6.91
C ALA A 287 -21.61 -18.37 5.76
N TRP A 288 -21.11 -17.15 6.02
CA TRP A 288 -20.47 -16.30 5.02
C TRP A 288 -19.20 -16.97 4.43
N ALA A 289 -18.38 -17.61 5.26
CA ALA A 289 -17.18 -18.32 4.81
C ALA A 289 -17.55 -19.59 4.02
N THR A 290 -18.58 -20.31 4.45
CA THR A 290 -19.09 -21.51 3.74
C THR A 290 -19.63 -21.14 2.35
N ARG A 291 -20.37 -20.03 2.20
CA ARG A 291 -20.86 -19.56 0.89
C ARG A 291 -19.74 -19.32 -0.10
N ASN A 292 -18.62 -18.81 0.39
CA ASN A 292 -17.52 -18.39 -0.44
C ASN A 292 -16.50 -19.51 -0.71
N ASN A 293 -16.33 -20.44 0.24
CA ASN A 293 -15.31 -21.51 0.15
C ASN A 293 -15.88 -22.89 -0.18
N GLY A 294 -17.21 -23.00 -0.34
CA GLY A 294 -17.90 -24.28 -0.39
C GLY A 294 -18.14 -24.86 1.02
N ASN A 295 -18.97 -25.88 1.09
CA ASN A 295 -19.31 -26.52 2.37
C ASN A 295 -18.16 -27.43 2.81
N ILE A 296 -17.21 -26.86 3.52
CA ILE A 296 -16.06 -27.57 4.06
C ILE A 296 -16.28 -27.72 5.57
N ALA A 297 -16.48 -28.97 6.00
CA ALA A 297 -16.44 -29.31 7.42
C ALA A 297 -14.98 -29.19 7.89
N ALA A 298 -14.63 -28.07 8.45
CA ALA A 298 -13.29 -27.81 8.96
C ALA A 298 -13.36 -27.44 10.43
N SER A 299 -12.81 -28.30 11.29
CA SER A 299 -12.60 -27.96 12.71
C SER A 299 -11.34 -27.12 12.84
N GLY A 300 -11.46 -26.03 13.59
CA GLY A 300 -10.33 -25.19 14.01
C GLY A 300 -9.78 -25.59 15.38
N PRO A 301 -8.72 -24.91 15.86
CA PRO A 301 -8.17 -25.16 17.19
C PRO A 301 -9.16 -24.73 18.28
N ALA A 302 -9.15 -25.43 19.42
CA ALA A 302 -9.95 -25.05 20.58
C ALA A 302 -9.61 -23.61 21.01
N VAL A 303 -10.61 -22.84 21.41
CA VAL A 303 -10.40 -21.51 21.96
C VAL A 303 -9.55 -21.63 23.23
N SER A 304 -8.46 -20.89 23.29
CA SER A 304 -7.48 -20.92 24.38
C SER A 304 -6.67 -19.61 24.41
N THR A 305 -5.74 -19.49 25.33
CA THR A 305 -4.79 -18.36 25.35
C THR A 305 -3.87 -18.33 24.13
N THR A 306 -3.56 -19.49 23.53
CA THR A 306 -2.79 -19.59 22.29
C THR A 306 -3.64 -19.25 21.06
N TYR A 307 -4.89 -19.67 21.07
CA TYR A 307 -5.85 -19.48 19.99
C TYR A 307 -7.10 -18.71 20.47
N PRO A 308 -6.93 -17.44 20.91
CA PRO A 308 -8.04 -16.66 21.44
C PRO A 308 -9.11 -16.40 20.39
N ILE A 309 -10.33 -16.11 20.82
CA ILE A 309 -11.41 -15.71 19.90
C ILE A 309 -11.08 -14.37 19.23
N GLY A 310 -11.27 -14.32 17.92
CA GLY A 310 -10.89 -13.19 17.07
C GLY A 310 -9.51 -13.34 16.43
N ARG A 311 -8.77 -14.43 16.74
CA ARG A 311 -7.50 -14.75 16.07
C ARG A 311 -7.69 -15.08 14.59
N TYR A 312 -8.83 -15.69 14.24
CA TYR A 312 -9.16 -16.08 12.88
C TYR A 312 -10.30 -15.24 12.33
N CYS A 313 -10.28 -14.99 11.04
CA CYS A 313 -11.37 -14.30 10.34
C CYS A 313 -12.70 -15.06 10.51
N GLU A 314 -12.65 -16.38 10.55
CA GLU A 314 -13.82 -17.24 10.72
C GLU A 314 -14.36 -17.28 12.18
N ASP A 315 -13.70 -16.58 13.12
CA ASP A 315 -14.23 -16.30 14.45
C ASP A 315 -15.32 -15.20 14.44
N TRP A 316 -15.62 -14.65 13.27
CA TRP A 316 -16.62 -13.62 13.07
C TRP A 316 -17.81 -14.14 12.27
N ALA A 317 -19.01 -13.81 12.71
CA ALA A 317 -20.26 -14.12 12.01
C ALA A 317 -20.80 -12.86 11.33
N TYR A 318 -21.39 -13.01 10.14
CA TYR A 318 -22.06 -11.93 9.44
C TYR A 318 -23.50 -11.76 9.97
N LEU A 319 -23.87 -10.57 10.39
CA LEU A 319 -25.19 -10.25 10.97
C LEU A 319 -26.35 -10.62 10.05
N GLY A 320 -26.21 -10.41 8.73
CA GLY A 320 -27.24 -10.78 7.75
C GLY A 320 -27.59 -12.27 7.71
N ASP A 321 -26.74 -13.13 8.30
CA ASP A 321 -27.02 -14.57 8.43
C ASP A 321 -27.79 -14.91 9.71
N LEU A 322 -27.78 -14.02 10.71
CA LEU A 322 -28.23 -14.28 12.06
C LEU A 322 -29.72 -13.91 12.26
N ILE A 323 -30.39 -14.67 13.12
CA ILE A 323 -31.76 -14.38 13.57
C ILE A 323 -31.70 -13.40 14.75
N LYS A 324 -32.27 -12.21 14.57
CA LYS A 324 -32.36 -11.16 15.58
C LYS A 324 -33.49 -11.45 16.59
N SER A 325 -34.67 -11.86 16.10
CA SER A 325 -35.86 -12.15 16.92
C SER A 325 -36.89 -12.95 16.13
N GLY A 326 -37.42 -14.01 16.71
CA GLY A 326 -38.38 -14.88 16.03
C GLY A 326 -37.80 -15.47 14.74
N SER A 327 -38.38 -15.11 13.58
CA SER A 327 -37.86 -15.46 12.25
C SER A 327 -37.16 -14.28 11.55
N THR A 328 -37.05 -13.12 12.21
CA THR A 328 -36.50 -11.90 11.62
C THR A 328 -34.98 -11.90 11.74
N LYS A 329 -34.27 -11.75 10.62
CA LYS A 329 -32.82 -11.56 10.57
C LYS A 329 -32.45 -10.10 10.82
N TYR A 330 -31.19 -9.87 11.17
CA TYR A 330 -30.61 -8.51 11.10
C TYR A 330 -30.65 -8.00 9.67
N GLN A 331 -30.92 -6.71 9.50
CA GLN A 331 -31.17 -6.07 8.21
C GLN A 331 -30.06 -5.07 7.86
N LEU A 332 -29.44 -5.25 6.67
CA LEU A 332 -28.57 -4.26 6.06
C LEU A 332 -29.34 -2.94 5.83
N GLY A 333 -28.72 -1.82 6.15
CA GLY A 333 -29.32 -0.48 6.09
C GLY A 333 -30.20 -0.11 7.29
N THR A 334 -30.45 -1.05 8.20
CA THR A 334 -31.24 -0.82 9.44
C THR A 334 -30.43 -1.13 10.69
N ASP A 335 -29.87 -2.33 10.78
CA ASP A 335 -29.11 -2.79 11.94
C ASP A 335 -27.60 -2.58 11.74
N PHE A 336 -27.14 -2.56 10.52
CA PHE A 336 -25.75 -2.35 10.10
C PHE A 336 -25.70 -1.78 8.68
N ASP A 337 -24.56 -1.19 8.29
CA ASP A 337 -24.42 -0.43 7.04
C ASP A 337 -23.66 -1.16 5.94
N LEU A 338 -22.72 -2.03 6.30
CA LEU A 338 -21.77 -2.64 5.38
C LEU A 338 -22.11 -4.12 5.20
N ASN A 339 -22.25 -4.54 3.94
CA ASN A 339 -22.56 -5.93 3.62
C ASN A 339 -21.39 -6.89 3.94
N GLU A 340 -21.53 -8.17 3.61
CA GLU A 340 -20.49 -9.19 3.87
C GLU A 340 -19.15 -8.94 3.16
N TYR A 341 -19.12 -8.03 2.18
CA TYR A 341 -17.89 -7.60 1.47
C TYR A 341 -17.30 -6.30 2.03
N ASN A 342 -17.88 -5.75 3.08
CA ASN A 342 -17.55 -4.44 3.66
C ASN A 342 -17.90 -3.27 2.73
N VAL A 343 -18.97 -3.41 1.94
CA VAL A 343 -19.42 -2.48 0.89
C VAL A 343 -20.82 -1.95 1.20
N ARG A 344 -21.06 -0.69 0.80
CA ARG A 344 -22.37 -0.03 0.82
C ARG A 344 -22.63 0.61 -0.53
N TYR A 345 -23.88 0.56 -1.03
CA TYR A 345 -24.32 1.45 -2.11
C TYR A 345 -24.77 2.78 -1.51
N CYS A 346 -24.13 3.88 -1.90
CA CYS A 346 -24.43 5.21 -1.33
C CYS A 346 -24.01 6.33 -2.26
N VAL A 347 -24.57 7.52 -2.02
CA VAL A 347 -24.01 8.78 -2.54
C VAL A 347 -22.81 9.19 -1.69
N THR A 348 -21.87 9.86 -2.31
CA THR A 348 -20.68 10.45 -1.68
C THR A 348 -20.43 11.84 -2.28
N PRO A 349 -19.54 12.66 -1.72
CA PRO A 349 -19.19 13.95 -2.34
C PRO A 349 -18.71 13.81 -3.79
N GLU A 350 -17.98 12.74 -4.13
CA GLU A 350 -17.43 12.48 -5.46
C GLU A 350 -18.42 11.75 -6.38
N PHE A 351 -19.38 11.02 -5.82
CA PHE A 351 -20.38 10.25 -6.55
C PHE A 351 -21.80 10.63 -6.14
N PRO A 352 -22.29 11.82 -6.52
CA PRO A 352 -23.61 12.33 -6.11
C PRO A 352 -24.78 11.49 -6.66
N ASN A 353 -24.56 10.69 -7.70
CA ASN A 353 -25.55 9.78 -8.29
C ASN A 353 -25.51 8.37 -7.69
N GLY A 354 -24.63 8.13 -6.72
CA GLY A 354 -24.45 6.85 -6.05
C GLY A 354 -23.37 5.97 -6.67
N THR A 355 -22.69 5.24 -5.80
CA THR A 355 -21.71 4.23 -6.13
C THR A 355 -21.72 3.12 -5.09
N TYR A 356 -21.19 1.94 -5.44
CA TYR A 356 -20.75 0.99 -4.44
C TYR A 356 -19.38 1.41 -3.92
N ALA A 357 -19.20 1.39 -2.61
CA ALA A 357 -17.95 1.79 -1.98
C ALA A 357 -17.64 0.88 -0.78
N TYR A 358 -16.36 0.53 -0.64
CA TYR A 358 -15.82 -0.05 0.58
C TYR A 358 -15.64 1.04 1.63
N PHE A 359 -15.71 0.67 2.90
CA PHE A 359 -15.47 1.58 4.02
C PHE A 359 -14.54 0.96 5.06
N VAL A 360 -13.67 1.77 5.64
CA VAL A 360 -12.92 1.37 6.83
C VAL A 360 -13.90 1.04 7.95
N ASN A 361 -13.76 -0.13 8.56
CA ASN A 361 -14.63 -0.58 9.64
C ASN A 361 -13.95 -0.43 11.00
N LEU A 362 -14.56 0.37 11.88
CA LEU A 362 -14.09 0.63 13.24
C LEU A 362 -15.18 0.35 14.26
N THR A 363 -14.77 -0.02 15.48
CA THR A 363 -15.65 -0.01 16.64
C THR A 363 -16.08 1.42 17.00
N ALA A 364 -17.03 1.56 17.93
CA ALA A 364 -17.40 2.88 18.47
C ALA A 364 -16.23 3.59 19.18
N ALA A 365 -15.23 2.85 19.64
CA ALA A 365 -14.02 3.38 20.26
C ALA A 365 -12.89 3.69 19.25
N GLY A 366 -13.16 3.62 17.94
CA GLY A 366 -12.15 3.90 16.90
C GLY A 366 -11.13 2.79 16.67
N VAL A 367 -11.34 1.59 17.22
CA VAL A 367 -10.44 0.45 17.04
C VAL A 367 -10.83 -0.30 15.76
N PRO A 368 -9.87 -0.69 14.90
CA PRO A 368 -10.15 -1.53 13.75
C PRO A 368 -10.90 -2.80 14.11
N GLN A 369 -11.92 -3.12 13.34
CA GLN A 369 -12.79 -4.27 13.54
C GLN A 369 -12.89 -5.06 12.23
N PHE A 370 -12.74 -6.39 12.32
CA PHE A 370 -12.91 -7.27 11.16
C PHE A 370 -14.20 -6.92 10.37
N PRO A 371 -14.12 -6.81 9.04
CA PRO A 371 -12.99 -7.10 8.15
C PRO A 371 -12.01 -5.93 7.94
N CYS A 372 -12.00 -4.91 8.77
CA CYS A 372 -11.15 -3.74 8.75
C CYS A 372 -11.34 -2.87 7.48
N ASN A 373 -10.66 -3.20 6.38
CA ASN A 373 -10.77 -2.48 5.10
C ASN A 373 -11.65 -3.25 4.10
N THR A 374 -11.36 -4.53 3.88
CA THR A 374 -12.01 -5.41 2.92
C THR A 374 -12.20 -6.81 3.50
N ASN A 375 -13.15 -7.60 2.97
CA ASN A 375 -13.28 -9.02 3.32
C ASN A 375 -12.55 -9.89 2.28
N PHE A 376 -12.71 -11.20 2.29
CA PHE A 376 -12.01 -12.18 1.44
C PHE A 376 -12.31 -12.11 -0.06
N TYR A 377 -13.39 -11.45 -0.46
CA TYR A 377 -13.85 -11.43 -1.84
C TYR A 377 -14.08 -10.03 -2.33
N PHE A 378 -13.69 -9.78 -3.57
CA PHE A 378 -14.05 -8.54 -4.24
C PHE A 378 -15.56 -8.47 -4.44
N PHE A 379 -16.14 -7.29 -4.25
CA PHE A 379 -17.55 -7.06 -4.54
C PHE A 379 -17.80 -7.00 -6.04
N GLY A 380 -16.91 -6.34 -6.78
CA GLY A 380 -16.89 -6.30 -8.24
C GLY A 380 -15.97 -7.36 -8.85
N ASN A 381 -15.84 -7.35 -10.18
CA ASN A 381 -14.88 -8.17 -10.91
C ASN A 381 -13.47 -7.58 -10.78
N ALA A 382 -12.56 -8.30 -10.16
CA ALA A 382 -11.19 -7.86 -9.94
C ALA A 382 -10.34 -8.05 -11.21
N THR A 383 -10.34 -7.04 -12.07
CA THR A 383 -9.57 -7.03 -13.33
C THR A 383 -8.31 -6.17 -13.25
N GLY A 384 -8.17 -5.33 -12.21
CA GLY A 384 -6.95 -4.59 -11.89
C GLY A 384 -5.78 -5.51 -11.50
N GLY A 385 -4.61 -4.95 -11.33
CA GLY A 385 -3.42 -5.69 -10.90
C GLY A 385 -2.12 -5.10 -11.42
N THR A 386 -0.99 -5.76 -11.11
CA THR A 386 0.33 -5.37 -11.61
C THR A 386 0.35 -5.41 -13.13
N ALA A 387 0.62 -4.28 -13.76
CA ALA A 387 0.66 -4.15 -15.22
C ALA A 387 1.37 -2.87 -15.67
N THR A 388 2.00 -2.93 -16.83
CA THR A 388 2.40 -1.76 -17.62
C THR A 388 1.33 -1.45 -18.66
N ALA A 389 1.31 -0.21 -19.16
CA ALA A 389 0.36 0.18 -20.20
C ALA A 389 0.62 -0.64 -21.48
N SER A 390 -0.44 -1.29 -21.98
CA SER A 390 -0.43 -2.10 -23.20
C SER A 390 -1.30 -1.50 -24.30
N GLU A 391 -1.81 -0.30 -24.09
CA GLU A 391 -2.68 0.47 -25.02
C GLU A 391 -2.24 1.94 -25.04
N THR A 392 -2.81 2.74 -25.93
CA THR A 392 -2.54 4.19 -25.97
C THR A 392 -3.08 4.84 -24.69
N VAL A 393 -2.22 5.59 -24.00
CA VAL A 393 -2.55 6.26 -22.76
C VAL A 393 -2.29 7.76 -22.86
N THR A 394 -3.00 8.51 -22.03
CA THR A 394 -2.79 9.95 -21.82
C THR A 394 -2.08 10.14 -20.47
N ASP A 395 -1.04 10.98 -20.44
CA ASP A 395 -0.39 11.38 -19.20
C ASP A 395 -1.35 12.26 -18.38
N TYR A 396 -1.58 11.89 -17.12
CA TYR A 396 -2.29 12.73 -16.15
C TYR A 396 -1.30 13.41 -15.21
N PHE A 397 -0.37 12.65 -14.66
CA PHE A 397 0.71 13.14 -13.82
C PHE A 397 2.02 12.48 -14.23
N LYS A 398 3.05 13.30 -14.40
CA LYS A 398 4.40 12.83 -14.70
C LYS A 398 5.41 13.77 -14.07
N GLY A 399 6.20 13.25 -13.16
CA GLY A 399 7.28 14.02 -12.55
C GLY A 399 8.44 14.29 -13.51
N GLY A 400 9.37 15.11 -13.11
CA GLY A 400 10.59 15.39 -13.86
C GLY A 400 11.11 16.82 -13.72
N ALA A 401 12.14 17.15 -14.50
CA ALA A 401 12.69 18.49 -14.60
C ALA A 401 11.95 19.34 -15.67
N ASN A 402 12.22 20.62 -15.71
CA ASN A 402 11.66 21.60 -16.66
C ASN A 402 10.13 21.78 -16.59
N VAL A 403 9.56 21.55 -15.43
CA VAL A 403 8.13 21.73 -15.16
C VAL A 403 7.88 23.18 -14.69
N GLN A 404 6.86 23.83 -15.28
CA GLN A 404 6.37 25.13 -14.81
C GLN A 404 5.51 24.91 -13.57
N GLU A 405 5.91 25.47 -12.45
CA GLU A 405 5.18 25.33 -11.18
C GLU A 405 4.05 26.36 -11.07
N ILE A 406 3.00 25.99 -10.35
CA ILE A 406 1.91 26.91 -9.98
C ILE A 406 2.30 27.57 -8.65
N ALA A 407 2.49 28.88 -8.68
CA ALA A 407 2.73 29.66 -7.49
C ALA A 407 1.42 30.16 -6.86
N SER A 408 1.39 30.25 -5.55
CA SER A 408 0.33 30.98 -4.84
C SER A 408 0.36 32.47 -5.20
N PRO A 409 -0.75 33.21 -5.06
CA PRO A 409 -0.70 34.66 -5.22
C PRO A 409 0.39 35.26 -4.35
N PRO A 410 1.23 36.17 -4.92
CA PRO A 410 2.29 36.82 -4.15
C PRO A 410 1.75 37.59 -2.96
N VAL A 411 2.41 37.46 -1.82
CA VAL A 411 2.06 38.18 -0.59
C VAL A 411 2.98 39.39 -0.43
N VAL A 412 2.37 40.55 -0.26
CA VAL A 412 3.09 41.81 -0.05
C VAL A 412 3.13 42.16 1.44
N ASP A 413 4.32 42.34 1.98
CA ASP A 413 4.53 42.97 3.27
C ASP A 413 4.56 44.49 3.09
N THR A 414 3.47 45.16 3.46
CA THR A 414 3.32 46.60 3.28
C THR A 414 4.24 47.44 4.15
N ALA A 415 4.80 46.88 5.23
CA ALA A 415 5.73 47.57 6.10
C ALA A 415 7.15 47.66 5.50
N THR A 416 7.56 46.61 4.79
CA THR A 416 8.90 46.52 4.20
C THR A 416 8.91 46.68 2.68
N GLY A 417 7.75 46.59 2.03
CA GLY A 417 7.62 46.54 0.57
C GLY A 417 8.13 45.26 -0.07
N ASN A 418 8.39 44.24 0.72
CA ASN A 418 8.84 42.93 0.24
C ASN A 418 7.69 42.15 -0.38
N VAL A 419 7.99 41.39 -1.42
CA VAL A 419 7.04 40.45 -2.04
C VAL A 419 7.52 39.02 -1.81
N THR A 420 6.67 38.20 -1.17
CA THR A 420 6.93 36.79 -0.97
C THR A 420 6.16 35.97 -2.01
N LEU A 421 6.90 35.19 -2.79
CA LEU A 421 6.37 34.21 -3.73
C LEU A 421 6.50 32.82 -3.11
N THR A 422 5.41 32.04 -3.09
CA THR A 422 5.39 30.65 -2.60
C THR A 422 4.85 29.73 -3.67
N TRP A 423 5.45 28.56 -3.85
CA TRP A 423 5.01 27.53 -4.79
C TRP A 423 5.15 26.14 -4.20
N SER A 424 4.31 25.20 -4.67
CA SER A 424 4.45 23.79 -4.35
C SER A 424 5.77 23.27 -4.90
N SER A 425 6.55 22.60 -4.07
CA SER A 425 7.89 22.15 -4.42
C SER A 425 8.13 20.69 -4.07
N ILE A 426 9.02 20.06 -4.82
CA ILE A 426 9.49 18.69 -4.59
C ILE A 426 10.82 18.76 -3.87
N GLU A 427 10.95 18.10 -2.72
CA GLU A 427 12.18 18.07 -1.93
C GLU A 427 13.35 17.57 -2.78
N GLY A 428 14.51 18.21 -2.64
CA GLY A 428 15.69 17.95 -3.48
C GLY A 428 15.62 18.59 -4.87
N GLY A 429 14.52 19.20 -5.25
CA GLY A 429 14.36 19.93 -6.51
C GLY A 429 15.11 21.27 -6.51
N THR A 430 15.45 21.75 -7.69
CA THR A 430 16.05 23.07 -7.92
C THR A 430 15.15 23.88 -8.84
N TYR A 431 14.96 25.15 -8.52
CA TYR A 431 14.01 26.04 -9.18
C TYR A 431 14.68 27.30 -9.69
N GLN A 432 14.26 27.72 -10.88
CA GLN A 432 14.50 29.05 -11.42
C GLN A 432 13.27 29.92 -11.17
N VAL A 433 13.47 31.10 -10.63
CA VAL A 433 12.42 32.10 -10.44
C VAL A 433 12.74 33.31 -11.29
N GLU A 434 11.77 33.75 -12.07
CA GLU A 434 11.87 34.90 -12.94
C GLU A 434 10.73 35.88 -12.67
N ALA A 435 10.99 37.16 -12.93
CA ALA A 435 10.02 38.23 -12.79
C ALA A 435 9.99 39.15 -14.01
N SER A 436 8.82 39.74 -14.28
CA SER A 436 8.57 40.65 -15.40
C SER A 436 7.68 41.82 -14.96
N THR A 437 7.75 42.91 -15.70
CA THR A 437 6.83 44.06 -15.55
C THR A 437 5.83 44.15 -16.70
N ASP A 438 6.01 43.37 -17.77
CA ASP A 438 5.25 43.47 -19.03
C ASP A 438 4.83 42.12 -19.60
N LEU A 439 5.21 41.00 -18.95
CA LEU A 439 5.01 39.62 -19.42
C LEU A 439 5.77 39.27 -20.70
N ALA A 440 6.52 40.18 -21.27
CA ALA A 440 7.29 39.98 -22.48
C ALA A 440 8.78 39.77 -22.17
N VAL A 441 9.36 40.60 -21.32
CA VAL A 441 10.77 40.52 -20.90
C VAL A 441 10.84 39.99 -19.48
N TRP A 442 11.58 38.91 -19.28
CA TRP A 442 11.73 38.24 -18.00
C TRP A 442 13.17 38.37 -17.50
N SER A 443 13.32 38.81 -16.27
CA SER A 443 14.60 38.88 -15.57
C SER A 443 14.68 37.79 -14.52
N THR A 444 15.80 37.09 -14.45
CA THR A 444 16.02 36.02 -13.48
C THR A 444 16.30 36.58 -12.09
N LEU A 445 15.51 36.19 -11.11
CA LEU A 445 15.75 36.48 -9.68
C LEU A 445 16.71 35.45 -9.07
N THR A 446 16.56 34.21 -9.45
CA THR A 446 17.48 33.12 -9.07
C THR A 446 17.40 31.96 -10.08
N THR A 447 18.51 31.28 -10.31
CA THR A 447 18.59 30.09 -11.17
C THR A 447 18.63 28.79 -10.38
N THR A 448 18.89 28.84 -9.08
CA THR A 448 19.25 27.67 -8.25
C THR A 448 18.59 27.69 -6.87
N LYS A 449 17.34 28.16 -6.79
CA LYS A 449 16.60 28.07 -5.51
C LYS A 449 16.33 26.60 -5.20
N ALA A 450 16.96 26.09 -4.14
CA ALA A 450 16.68 24.73 -3.66
C ALA A 450 15.31 24.66 -2.99
N ALA A 451 14.64 23.53 -3.16
CA ALA A 451 13.43 23.21 -2.41
C ALA A 451 13.70 23.17 -0.90
N ALA A 452 12.72 23.57 -0.11
CA ALA A 452 12.78 23.44 1.33
C ALA A 452 12.79 21.94 1.73
N SER A 453 13.65 21.60 2.68
CA SER A 453 13.74 20.21 3.16
C SER A 453 12.52 19.84 4.00
N ASN A 454 12.01 18.65 3.80
CA ASN A 454 10.84 18.09 4.52
C ASN A 454 9.59 19.00 4.45
N ALA A 455 9.45 19.77 3.38
CA ALA A 455 8.33 20.64 3.11
C ALA A 455 7.70 20.33 1.76
N ILE A 456 6.45 20.72 1.57
CA ILE A 456 5.70 20.57 0.32
C ILE A 456 5.65 21.87 -0.49
N ASP A 457 6.19 22.93 0.05
CA ASP A 457 6.31 24.24 -0.61
C ASP A 457 7.66 24.90 -0.32
N THR A 458 7.97 25.88 -1.15
CA THR A 458 9.19 26.70 -1.06
C THR A 458 8.84 28.14 -1.37
N SER A 459 9.55 29.08 -0.76
CA SER A 459 9.32 30.49 -0.98
C SER A 459 10.60 31.26 -1.35
N LEU A 460 10.38 32.38 -2.02
CA LEU A 460 11.40 33.40 -2.32
C LEU A 460 10.85 34.77 -1.96
N VAL A 461 11.66 35.56 -1.31
CA VAL A 461 11.35 36.98 -1.04
C VAL A 461 12.11 37.86 -2.03
N GLU A 462 11.39 38.72 -2.75
CA GLU A 462 11.98 39.84 -3.51
C GLU A 462 11.91 41.12 -2.67
N PRO A 463 13.03 41.60 -2.15
CA PRO A 463 13.05 42.77 -1.26
C PRO A 463 12.65 44.06 -1.98
N GLY A 464 11.78 44.85 -1.34
CA GLY A 464 11.39 46.19 -1.83
C GLY A 464 10.67 46.20 -3.19
N ALA A 465 10.19 45.06 -3.67
CA ALA A 465 9.60 44.94 -5.01
C ALA A 465 8.35 45.82 -5.17
N GLN A 466 7.53 45.97 -4.12
CA GLN A 466 6.34 46.83 -4.15
C GLN A 466 6.67 48.28 -4.42
N ALA A 467 7.71 48.80 -3.78
CA ALA A 467 8.13 50.20 -3.95
C ALA A 467 8.83 50.44 -5.30
N THR A 468 9.47 49.39 -5.85
CA THR A 468 10.29 49.52 -7.05
C THR A 468 9.46 49.37 -8.33
N TYR A 469 8.43 48.52 -8.31
CA TYR A 469 7.69 48.14 -9.51
C TYR A 469 6.19 48.37 -9.36
N PRO A 470 5.56 49.18 -10.25
CA PRO A 470 4.10 49.40 -10.23
C PRO A 470 3.31 48.14 -10.64
N LYS A 471 3.95 47.22 -11.39
CA LYS A 471 3.44 45.90 -11.77
C LYS A 471 4.58 44.92 -11.71
N ARG A 472 4.31 43.74 -11.16
CA ARG A 472 5.30 42.66 -11.06
C ARG A 472 4.62 41.32 -11.26
N PHE A 473 5.10 40.52 -12.24
CA PHE A 473 4.64 39.18 -12.54
C PHE A 473 5.78 38.22 -12.24
N TYR A 474 5.44 36.99 -11.83
CA TYR A 474 6.40 35.99 -11.46
C TYR A 474 6.10 34.68 -12.18
N ARG A 475 7.13 33.90 -12.49
CA ARG A 475 7.02 32.50 -12.90
C ARG A 475 8.13 31.69 -12.26
N VAL A 476 7.80 30.43 -11.95
CA VAL A 476 8.71 29.48 -11.31
C VAL A 476 8.82 28.24 -12.20
N LYS A 477 10.02 27.76 -12.42
CA LYS A 477 10.30 26.58 -13.21
C LYS A 477 11.21 25.65 -12.43
N ARG A 478 10.80 24.38 -12.27
CA ARG A 478 11.67 23.34 -11.74
C ARG A 478 12.70 22.98 -12.80
N THR A 479 13.98 23.17 -12.50
CA THR A 479 15.08 22.98 -13.45
C THR A 479 15.78 21.64 -13.27
N ALA A 480 15.78 21.08 -12.06
CA ALA A 480 16.39 19.78 -11.77
C ALA A 480 15.74 19.13 -10.54
N LEU A 481 15.85 17.81 -10.48
CA LEU A 481 15.67 17.00 -9.28
C LEU A 481 17.06 16.55 -8.79
N ALA A 482 17.22 16.37 -7.47
CA ALA A 482 18.42 15.74 -6.92
C ALA A 482 18.48 14.26 -7.30
N SER A 483 19.64 13.64 -7.09
CA SER A 483 19.76 12.18 -7.22
C SER A 483 18.88 11.49 -6.19
N TYR A 484 18.02 10.60 -6.65
CA TYR A 484 17.10 9.83 -5.84
C TYR A 484 16.94 8.42 -6.41
N ASP A 485 16.42 7.51 -5.61
CA ASP A 485 16.05 6.17 -6.05
C ASP A 485 14.77 6.23 -6.89
N ASN A 486 14.93 6.07 -8.20
CA ASN A 486 13.80 6.01 -9.16
C ASN A 486 13.42 4.56 -9.51
N GLY A 487 13.89 3.58 -8.72
CA GLY A 487 13.68 2.17 -8.97
C GLY A 487 14.56 1.61 -10.12
N THR A 488 15.49 2.39 -10.66
CA THR A 488 16.49 1.90 -11.62
C THR A 488 17.78 1.46 -10.96
N THR A 489 18.00 1.82 -9.71
CA THR A 489 19.03 1.19 -8.91
C THR A 489 18.68 -0.28 -8.83
N THR A 490 19.56 -1.11 -9.33
CA THR A 490 19.60 -2.51 -8.95
C THR A 490 19.88 -2.57 -7.44
N THR A 491 18.87 -2.26 -6.64
CA THR A 491 18.79 -2.93 -5.36
C THR A 491 18.75 -4.39 -5.76
N THR A 492 19.83 -5.10 -5.54
CA THR A 492 19.74 -6.56 -5.48
C THR A 492 18.50 -6.78 -4.64
N PRO A 493 17.39 -7.33 -5.20
CA PRO A 493 16.20 -7.58 -4.42
C PRO A 493 16.70 -8.30 -3.19
N GLY A 494 16.50 -7.74 -2.01
CA GLY A 494 17.04 -8.31 -0.80
C GLY A 494 16.61 -9.75 -0.78
N GLY A 495 17.58 -10.65 -0.87
CA GLY A 495 17.53 -12.06 -1.17
C GLY A 495 16.14 -12.59 -1.46
N SER A 496 15.87 -12.96 -2.71
CA SER A 496 14.72 -13.79 -3.06
C SER A 496 14.61 -14.89 -2.00
N GLU A 497 13.39 -15.24 -1.61
CA GLU A 497 13.13 -16.15 -0.50
C GLU A 497 14.11 -17.33 -0.50
N GLY A 498 15.03 -17.32 0.44
CA GLY A 498 15.83 -18.46 0.79
C GLY A 498 17.29 -18.51 0.40
N ILE A 499 17.81 -17.78 -0.60
CA ILE A 499 19.26 -17.70 -0.89
C ILE A 499 19.76 -16.29 -0.61
N SER A 500 20.63 -16.16 0.40
CA SER A 500 21.20 -14.85 0.79
C SER A 500 22.35 -14.41 -0.07
N SER A 501 23.14 -15.34 -0.61
CA SER A 501 24.26 -15.02 -1.48
C SER A 501 24.73 -16.23 -2.28
N ILE A 502 25.37 -15.94 -3.40
CA ILE A 502 26.14 -16.91 -4.19
C ILE A 502 27.51 -16.35 -4.54
N SER A 503 28.48 -17.22 -4.73
CA SER A 503 29.82 -16.88 -5.19
C SER A 503 30.42 -18.03 -5.99
N PRO A 504 30.98 -17.77 -7.21
CA PRO A 504 30.95 -16.52 -7.97
C PRO A 504 29.56 -16.20 -8.52
N ALA A 505 29.31 -14.92 -8.87
CA ALA A 505 28.03 -14.46 -9.40
C ALA A 505 27.94 -14.55 -10.95
N SER A 506 28.98 -15.07 -11.62
CA SER A 506 28.99 -15.23 -13.08
C SER A 506 29.93 -16.35 -13.53
N GLY A 507 29.72 -16.81 -14.78
CA GLY A 507 30.59 -17.78 -15.44
C GLY A 507 30.47 -17.73 -16.97
N ASN A 508 31.53 -18.16 -17.68
CA ASN A 508 31.57 -18.17 -19.14
C ASN A 508 30.97 -19.45 -19.71
N ARG A 509 30.32 -19.34 -20.84
CA ARG A 509 29.85 -20.49 -21.62
C ARG A 509 31.00 -21.44 -21.96
N GLY A 510 30.72 -22.74 -21.99
CA GLY A 510 31.70 -23.79 -22.25
C GLY A 510 32.62 -24.08 -21.06
N THR A 511 32.41 -23.49 -19.88
CA THR A 511 33.22 -23.72 -18.69
C THR A 511 32.43 -24.41 -17.59
N THR A 512 33.16 -24.97 -16.62
CA THR A 512 32.56 -25.45 -15.37
C THR A 512 32.79 -24.43 -14.29
N VAL A 513 31.73 -24.07 -13.57
CA VAL A 513 31.74 -23.14 -12.44
C VAL A 513 31.19 -23.84 -11.19
N THR A 514 31.84 -23.64 -10.05
CA THR A 514 31.35 -24.13 -8.77
C THR A 514 30.85 -22.98 -7.94
N LEU A 515 29.55 -22.99 -7.63
CA LEU A 515 28.88 -21.98 -6.82
C LEU A 515 28.89 -22.37 -5.36
N THR A 516 29.20 -21.43 -4.50
CA THR A 516 28.92 -21.47 -3.06
C THR A 516 27.62 -20.71 -2.83
N ILE A 517 26.60 -21.36 -2.25
CA ILE A 517 25.26 -20.85 -2.05
C ILE A 517 24.98 -20.80 -0.54
N THR A 518 24.69 -19.61 -0.02
CA THR A 518 24.30 -19.42 1.38
C THR A 518 22.79 -19.25 1.47
N LEU A 519 22.15 -20.09 2.28
CA LEU A 519 20.71 -20.01 2.53
C LEU A 519 20.44 -19.06 3.70
N ASN A 520 19.32 -18.37 3.66
CA ASN A 520 18.81 -17.57 4.78
C ASN A 520 17.46 -18.07 5.26
N ASN A 521 17.03 -17.60 6.42
CA ASN A 521 15.67 -17.77 6.87
C ASN A 521 14.76 -16.99 5.94
N SER A 522 13.81 -17.65 5.25
CA SER A 522 12.70 -16.96 4.62
C SER A 522 11.54 -16.83 5.63
N TYR A 523 10.69 -15.83 5.45
CA TYR A 523 9.53 -15.63 6.31
C TYR A 523 8.54 -16.81 6.25
N SER A 524 8.51 -17.52 5.13
CA SER A 524 7.62 -18.67 4.90
C SER A 524 8.25 -20.00 5.29
N MET A 525 9.60 -20.10 5.36
CA MET A 525 10.30 -21.35 5.65
C MET A 525 11.64 -21.11 6.34
N ALA A 526 11.85 -21.70 7.51
CA ALA A 526 13.20 -21.82 8.06
C ALA A 526 14.07 -22.61 7.06
N PRO A 527 15.38 -22.26 6.89
CA PRO A 527 16.26 -23.09 6.08
C PRO A 527 16.22 -24.53 6.59
N PRO A 528 16.30 -25.51 5.69
CA PRO A 528 16.36 -26.90 6.12
C PRO A 528 17.49 -27.06 7.13
N PRO A 529 17.36 -27.94 8.13
CA PRO A 529 18.47 -28.25 9.03
C PRO A 529 19.75 -28.52 8.24
N ALA A 530 20.90 -28.08 8.74
CA ALA A 530 22.17 -28.11 7.99
C ALA A 530 22.56 -29.54 7.50
N ASN A 531 22.05 -30.58 8.15
CA ASN A 531 22.25 -31.97 7.76
C ASN A 531 21.31 -32.46 6.64
N VAL A 532 20.36 -31.66 6.19
CA VAL A 532 19.47 -32.01 5.06
C VAL A 532 20.14 -31.60 3.76
N ALA A 533 20.40 -32.53 2.86
CA ALA A 533 20.97 -32.27 1.54
C ALA A 533 19.93 -31.71 0.57
N PRO A 534 20.32 -30.84 -0.39
CA PRO A 534 19.45 -30.45 -1.48
C PRO A 534 19.06 -31.66 -2.34
N THR A 535 17.90 -31.60 -2.97
CA THR A 535 17.44 -32.59 -3.95
C THR A 535 17.80 -32.22 -5.39
N SER A 536 17.93 -30.91 -5.65
CA SER A 536 18.44 -30.40 -6.93
C SER A 536 18.93 -28.96 -6.78
N ILE A 537 19.88 -28.54 -7.64
CA ILE A 537 20.30 -27.15 -7.79
C ILE A 537 20.26 -26.81 -9.28
N THR A 538 19.58 -25.72 -9.65
CA THR A 538 19.37 -25.34 -11.05
C THR A 538 19.58 -23.84 -11.28
N LEU A 539 19.98 -23.52 -12.54
CA LEU A 539 19.94 -22.17 -13.08
C LEU A 539 18.80 -22.09 -14.11
N THR A 540 17.84 -21.20 -13.88
CA THR A 540 16.67 -21.05 -14.76
C THR A 540 16.59 -19.61 -15.31
N LYS A 541 16.17 -19.50 -16.59
CA LYS A 541 15.92 -18.23 -17.27
C LYS A 541 14.74 -18.41 -18.20
N ASN A 542 13.82 -17.45 -18.25
CA ASN A 542 12.67 -17.52 -19.16
C ASN A 542 13.14 -17.61 -20.62
N GLY A 543 12.58 -18.57 -21.36
CA GLY A 543 12.94 -18.82 -22.76
C GLY A 543 14.29 -19.52 -22.99
N ALA A 544 14.96 -19.98 -21.93
CA ALA A 544 16.23 -20.71 -22.03
C ALA A 544 16.13 -22.13 -21.42
N THR A 545 17.01 -23.01 -21.86
CA THR A 545 17.12 -24.36 -21.27
C THR A 545 17.66 -24.24 -19.85
N THR A 546 17.01 -24.92 -18.91
CA THR A 546 17.47 -25.03 -17.52
C THR A 546 18.83 -25.73 -17.45
N ILE A 547 19.75 -25.13 -16.70
CA ILE A 547 21.07 -25.72 -16.44
C ILE A 547 21.04 -26.35 -15.05
N THR A 548 21.18 -27.66 -14.97
CA THR A 548 21.17 -28.40 -13.71
C THR A 548 22.62 -28.65 -13.25
N SER A 549 22.87 -28.53 -11.95
CA SER A 549 24.20 -28.83 -11.40
C SER A 549 24.57 -30.31 -11.58
N ALA A 550 25.81 -30.54 -11.95
CA ALA A 550 26.35 -31.89 -12.11
C ALA A 550 26.59 -32.58 -10.75
N THR A 551 27.04 -31.81 -9.79
CA THR A 551 27.28 -32.27 -8.41
C THR A 551 26.95 -31.16 -7.43
N TYR A 552 26.47 -31.54 -6.26
CA TYR A 552 26.24 -30.62 -5.15
C TYR A 552 26.44 -31.30 -3.82
N SER A 553 26.79 -30.52 -2.81
CA SER A 553 26.94 -30.96 -1.41
C SER A 553 26.51 -29.86 -0.47
N ARG A 554 26.24 -30.21 0.78
CA ARG A 554 25.93 -29.23 1.83
C ARG A 554 26.80 -29.51 3.05
N ASN A 555 27.43 -28.47 3.57
CA ASN A 555 28.20 -28.53 4.80
C ASN A 555 27.22 -28.65 5.99
N SER A 556 27.31 -29.76 6.72
CA SER A 556 26.37 -30.05 7.83
C SER A 556 26.59 -29.17 9.07
N SER A 557 27.70 -28.43 9.15
CA SER A 557 27.97 -27.52 10.27
C SER A 557 27.58 -26.09 9.97
N THR A 558 27.76 -25.63 8.71
CA THR A 558 27.50 -24.24 8.30
C THR A 558 26.23 -24.07 7.52
N GLY A 559 25.62 -25.15 6.98
CA GLY A 559 24.46 -25.12 6.10
C GLY A 559 24.73 -24.59 4.69
N VAL A 560 25.98 -24.22 4.36
CA VAL A 560 26.39 -23.71 3.06
C VAL A 560 26.32 -24.83 2.02
N VAL A 561 25.74 -24.53 0.85
CA VAL A 561 25.62 -25.46 -0.28
C VAL A 561 26.70 -25.14 -1.31
N THR A 562 27.35 -26.17 -1.84
CA THR A 562 28.29 -26.07 -2.96
C THR A 562 27.71 -26.83 -4.14
N ALA A 563 27.64 -26.23 -5.34
CA ALA A 563 27.07 -26.82 -6.54
C ALA A 563 27.95 -26.55 -7.77
N SER A 564 28.25 -27.59 -8.55
CA SER A 564 29.07 -27.46 -9.77
C SER A 564 28.19 -27.52 -11.01
N PHE A 565 28.34 -26.52 -11.89
CA PHE A 565 27.61 -26.38 -13.14
C PHE A 565 28.56 -26.41 -14.33
N THR A 566 28.28 -27.27 -15.30
CA THR A 566 28.89 -27.16 -16.63
C THR A 566 28.00 -26.28 -17.50
N LEU A 567 28.46 -25.07 -17.79
CA LEU A 567 27.71 -24.11 -18.62
C LEU A 567 27.85 -24.50 -20.10
N PRO A 568 26.74 -24.88 -20.79
CA PRO A 568 26.84 -25.26 -22.19
C PRO A 568 27.42 -24.15 -23.04
N ALA A 569 28.19 -24.49 -24.08
CA ALA A 569 28.75 -23.51 -25.04
C ALA A 569 27.64 -22.72 -25.76
N GLY A 570 26.45 -23.33 -25.96
CA GLY A 570 25.27 -22.69 -26.54
C GLY A 570 24.30 -22.09 -25.52
N ALA A 571 24.67 -21.95 -24.24
CA ALA A 571 23.77 -21.38 -23.23
C ALA A 571 23.38 -19.95 -23.59
N THR A 572 22.15 -19.56 -23.28
CA THR A 572 21.69 -18.19 -23.45
C THR A 572 22.43 -17.26 -22.50
N VAL A 573 23.08 -16.21 -22.99
CA VAL A 573 23.77 -15.23 -22.15
C VAL A 573 22.79 -14.40 -21.30
N GLY A 574 23.27 -13.89 -20.16
CA GLY A 574 22.54 -13.00 -19.26
C GLY A 574 22.19 -13.63 -17.92
N SER A 575 21.31 -12.99 -17.17
CA SER A 575 21.00 -13.34 -15.79
C SER A 575 20.06 -14.54 -15.68
N TYR A 576 20.36 -15.42 -14.75
CA TYR A 576 19.63 -16.63 -14.40
C TYR A 576 19.20 -16.57 -12.92
N THR A 577 18.05 -17.15 -12.62
CA THR A 577 17.63 -17.45 -11.25
C THR A 577 18.33 -18.71 -10.77
N VAL A 578 18.95 -18.65 -9.61
CA VAL A 578 19.53 -19.83 -8.91
C VAL A 578 18.47 -20.44 -8.03
N ASN A 579 18.22 -21.75 -8.17
CA ASN A 579 17.24 -22.47 -7.36
C ASN A 579 17.93 -23.61 -6.62
N ALA A 580 17.66 -23.75 -5.33
CA ALA A 580 18.10 -24.86 -4.49
C ALA A 580 16.85 -25.54 -3.89
N SER A 581 16.55 -26.78 -4.32
CA SER A 581 15.39 -27.53 -3.88
C SER A 581 15.75 -28.52 -2.77
N PHE A 582 14.87 -28.66 -1.78
CA PHE A 582 14.97 -29.58 -0.67
C PHE A 582 13.61 -30.28 -0.51
N GLY A 583 13.43 -31.42 -1.15
CA GLY A 583 12.12 -32.05 -1.25
C GLY A 583 11.12 -31.18 -2.01
N PRO A 584 9.93 -30.91 -1.46
CA PRO A 584 8.91 -30.07 -2.13
C PRO A 584 9.25 -28.56 -2.10
N ASN A 585 10.19 -28.13 -1.30
CA ASN A 585 10.51 -26.73 -1.06
C ASN A 585 11.71 -26.27 -1.91
N THR A 586 11.64 -25.06 -2.46
CA THR A 586 12.73 -24.48 -3.27
C THR A 586 13.08 -23.09 -2.76
N TRP A 587 14.35 -22.86 -2.54
CA TRP A 587 14.96 -21.56 -2.25
C TRP A 587 15.53 -21.00 -3.53
N SER A 588 15.23 -19.75 -3.86
CA SER A 588 15.62 -19.14 -5.12
C SER A 588 16.36 -17.82 -4.91
N LEU A 589 17.21 -17.43 -5.87
CA LEU A 589 17.82 -16.11 -6.01
C LEU A 589 17.61 -15.63 -7.44
N THR A 590 16.63 -14.76 -7.64
CA THR A 590 16.31 -14.19 -8.96
C THR A 590 17.49 -13.34 -9.46
N ASN A 591 17.86 -13.54 -10.72
CA ASN A 591 19.02 -12.87 -11.35
C ASN A 591 20.34 -13.07 -10.59
N GLY A 592 20.44 -14.12 -9.76
CA GLY A 592 21.59 -14.37 -8.90
C GLY A 592 22.86 -14.74 -9.66
N PHE A 593 22.79 -15.30 -10.87
CA PHE A 593 23.95 -15.75 -11.63
C PHE A 593 23.90 -15.26 -13.08
N THR A 594 25.04 -14.76 -13.59
CA THR A 594 25.14 -14.30 -14.98
C THR A 594 25.98 -15.28 -15.82
N VAL A 595 25.41 -15.77 -16.93
CA VAL A 595 26.12 -16.49 -17.98
C VAL A 595 26.67 -15.49 -18.98
N ASN A 596 27.98 -15.49 -19.20
CA ASN A 596 28.68 -14.60 -20.11
C ASN A 596 28.96 -15.28 -21.48
#